data_2dd1dfe1b029dc6f9b19fb96854c1f70
#
_entry.id   2dd1dfe1b029dc6f9b19fb96854c1f70
#
_cell.length_a   1.000
_cell.length_b   1.000
_cell.length_c   1.000
_cell.angle_alpha   90.00
_cell.angle_beta   90.00
_cell.angle_gamma   90.00
#
_symmetry.space_group_name_H-M   'P 1'
#
loop_
_entity.id
_entity.type
_entity.pdbx_description
1 polymer ?
#
loop_
_entity_poly.entity_id
_entity_poly.type
_entity_poly.pdbx_seq_one_letter_code
_entity_poly.pdbx_strand_id
1 'polypeptide(L)'
;MKKFLRLSNVILLFLITLTSFPVLQGFGEIQSNTGEGVFFVNSHPYSFKDDNGYTLVLGEIINKHNFPISDVRILVNFYEQISDEPIDTVIGSTILSSIPSQESSAFILKSSMPNSSISRVGVTLLGFDSASEIPISLLIKTNSLEISNSLVYSGHITNTGSQDAADIRIHLISLDIFDPPRVVNISSITLENTLSPGNSQVFLIDSVLNSKSVTHYIIAESDNYQSQVEIISDQKIISQNQIVTINEVNAINIKQDNSIIFSPIRIQAQILMQEFSPLSVEESSIFYVQVKDAESGLVEFVSSSNVVLSENSPEDTSIIWIPEKDGLFFIESYLWDNDNVVLSAPGEILLIHVNAA
;
A
#
# COMPACT_ATOMS: atom_id res chain seq x y z
N MET A 1 -38.00 -23.00 64.35
CA MET A 1 -38.00 -23.67 63.07
C MET A 1 -37.77 -22.60 62.02
N LYS A 2 -36.55 -22.49 61.50
CA LYS A 2 -36.15 -21.52 60.44
C LYS A 2 -35.96 -22.30 59.11
N LYS A 3 -36.76 -21.97 58.09
CA LYS A 3 -36.62 -22.47 56.75
C LYS A 3 -35.63 -21.59 56.00
N PHE A 4 -34.54 -22.17 55.56
CA PHE A 4 -33.59 -21.55 54.61
C PHE A 4 -34.11 -21.70 53.18
N LEU A 5 -34.33 -20.55 52.50
CA LEU A 5 -34.49 -20.52 51.05
C LEU A 5 -33.12 -20.53 50.40
N ARG A 6 -32.85 -21.52 49.53
CA ARG A 6 -31.70 -21.54 48.67
C ARG A 6 -32.03 -20.76 47.38
N LEU A 7 -31.32 -19.66 47.18
CA LEU A 7 -31.33 -18.92 45.93
C LEU A 7 -30.41 -19.66 44.94
N SER A 8 -30.97 -20.15 43.85
CA SER A 8 -30.22 -20.78 42.77
C SER A 8 -29.75 -19.69 41.83
N ASN A 9 -28.41 -19.47 41.74
CA ASN A 9 -27.79 -18.59 40.77
C ASN A 9 -27.81 -19.27 39.42
N VAL A 10 -28.66 -18.83 38.53
CA VAL A 10 -28.59 -19.17 37.09
C VAL A 10 -27.57 -18.21 36.49
N ILE A 11 -26.37 -18.71 36.23
CA ILE A 11 -25.37 -18.02 35.40
C ILE A 11 -25.81 -18.21 33.94
N LEU A 12 -26.34 -17.15 33.35
CA LEU A 12 -26.64 -17.08 31.92
C LEU A 12 -25.31 -16.84 31.17
N LEU A 13 -24.78 -17.91 30.60
CA LEU A 13 -23.59 -17.85 29.74
C LEU A 13 -24.04 -17.28 28.40
N PHE A 14 -23.78 -15.99 28.16
CA PHE A 14 -23.89 -15.42 26.83
C PHE A 14 -22.76 -15.96 25.96
N LEU A 15 -23.08 -16.93 25.12
CA LEU A 15 -22.21 -17.38 24.03
C LEU A 15 -22.28 -16.30 22.94
N ILE A 16 -21.31 -15.38 22.94
CA ILE A 16 -21.09 -14.48 21.81
C ILE A 16 -20.48 -15.33 20.71
N THR A 17 -21.31 -15.77 19.76
CA THR A 17 -20.82 -16.28 18.49
C THR A 17 -20.25 -15.09 17.70
N LEU A 18 -18.93 -14.89 17.80
CA LEU A 18 -18.23 -14.08 16.82
C LEU A 18 -18.42 -14.76 15.47
N THR A 19 -19.33 -14.25 14.65
CA THR A 19 -19.34 -14.51 13.23
C THR A 19 -18.07 -13.86 12.68
N SER A 20 -17.11 -14.69 12.31
CA SER A 20 -15.90 -14.28 11.60
C SER A 20 -16.33 -13.62 10.29
N PHE A 21 -16.23 -12.29 10.23
CA PHE A 21 -16.22 -11.58 8.97
C PHE A 21 -15.04 -12.13 8.13
N PRO A 22 -15.18 -12.26 6.81
CA PRO A 22 -14.06 -12.61 5.97
C PRO A 22 -13.01 -11.50 6.13
N VAL A 23 -11.90 -11.86 6.77
CA VAL A 23 -10.73 -10.99 6.92
C VAL A 23 -10.27 -10.65 5.52
N LEU A 24 -10.22 -9.36 5.22
CA LEU A 24 -9.63 -8.78 4.03
C LEU A 24 -8.30 -9.47 3.70
N GLN A 25 -8.22 -9.99 2.49
CA GLN A 25 -7.04 -10.65 1.95
C GLN A 25 -5.93 -9.62 1.74
N GLY A 26 -4.73 -9.97 2.12
CA GLY A 26 -3.51 -9.29 1.68
C GLY A 26 -2.69 -8.55 2.72
N PHE A 27 -3.05 -8.57 4.00
CA PHE A 27 -2.21 -7.95 5.02
C PHE A 27 -1.13 -8.92 5.50
N GLY A 28 0.13 -8.58 5.23
CA GLY A 28 1.27 -9.25 5.84
C GLY A 28 1.32 -8.97 7.35
N GLU A 29 1.55 -9.99 8.14
CA GLU A 29 1.73 -9.85 9.58
C GLU A 29 3.23 -9.73 9.89
N ILE A 30 3.62 -8.61 10.52
CA ILE A 30 4.99 -8.46 11.01
C ILE A 30 5.05 -9.04 12.42
N GLN A 31 5.76 -10.15 12.57
CA GLN A 31 6.18 -10.60 13.88
C GLN A 31 7.47 -9.85 14.25
N SER A 32 7.32 -8.85 15.12
CA SER A 32 8.47 -8.13 15.66
C SER A 32 9.20 -9.01 16.68
N ASN A 33 10.18 -9.79 16.23
CA ASN A 33 11.26 -10.20 17.13
C ASN A 33 12.25 -9.04 17.15
N THR A 34 12.16 -8.24 18.17
CA THR A 34 12.83 -6.98 18.36
C THR A 34 14.34 -7.18 18.58
N GLY A 35 15.13 -6.85 17.59
CA GLY A 35 16.38 -6.19 17.91
C GLY A 35 16.02 -4.80 18.44
N GLU A 36 16.26 -4.52 19.72
CA GLU A 36 16.03 -3.19 20.27
C GLU A 36 16.61 -2.14 19.32
N GLY A 37 15.80 -1.19 18.86
CA GLY A 37 16.23 -0.08 18.02
C GLY A 37 16.20 -0.28 16.49
N VAL A 38 15.78 -1.43 15.97
CA VAL A 38 15.59 -1.64 14.53
C VAL A 38 14.17 -2.12 14.26
N PHE A 39 13.45 -1.43 13.38
CA PHE A 39 12.03 -1.65 13.18
C PHE A 39 11.66 -1.63 11.69
N PHE A 40 10.60 -2.34 11.33
CA PHE A 40 9.94 -2.09 10.06
C PHE A 40 9.20 -0.75 10.12
N VAL A 41 9.33 0.08 9.09
CA VAL A 41 8.67 1.39 9.01
C VAL A 41 7.16 1.20 8.97
N ASN A 42 6.70 0.19 8.25
CA ASN A 42 5.29 -0.15 8.13
C ASN A 42 4.99 -1.52 8.75
N SER A 43 3.86 -1.61 9.45
CA SER A 43 3.36 -2.88 9.99
C SER A 43 2.87 -3.85 8.91
N HIS A 44 2.60 -3.35 7.70
CA HIS A 44 2.09 -4.12 6.57
C HIS A 44 2.95 -3.86 5.35
N PRO A 45 3.86 -4.78 4.99
CA PRO A 45 4.68 -4.64 3.80
C PRO A 45 3.79 -4.73 2.55
N TYR A 46 4.19 -4.04 1.49
CA TYR A 46 3.53 -4.16 0.21
C TYR A 46 3.92 -5.48 -0.45
N SER A 47 2.95 -6.24 -0.93
CA SER A 47 3.20 -7.48 -1.66
C SER A 47 2.31 -7.60 -2.89
N PHE A 48 2.87 -8.14 -3.96
CA PHE A 48 2.15 -8.37 -5.22
C PHE A 48 2.76 -9.55 -5.98
N LYS A 49 2.07 -10.03 -7.01
CA LYS A 49 2.59 -11.04 -7.94
C LYS A 49 3.13 -10.38 -9.20
N ASP A 50 4.35 -10.75 -9.59
CA ASP A 50 4.91 -10.35 -10.88
C ASP A 50 4.26 -11.14 -12.05
N ASP A 51 4.54 -10.72 -13.28
CA ASP A 51 4.02 -11.34 -14.50
C ASP A 51 4.42 -12.83 -14.65
N ASN A 52 5.44 -13.27 -13.93
CA ASN A 52 5.90 -14.65 -13.90
C ASN A 52 5.26 -15.47 -12.77
N GLY A 53 4.37 -14.86 -11.97
CA GLY A 53 3.64 -15.51 -10.88
C GLY A 53 4.42 -15.65 -9.57
N TYR A 54 5.57 -15.01 -9.42
CA TYR A 54 6.28 -14.91 -8.15
C TYR A 54 5.64 -13.85 -7.27
N THR A 55 5.63 -14.08 -5.96
CA THR A 55 5.21 -13.09 -4.99
C THR A 55 6.42 -12.26 -4.53
N LEU A 56 6.34 -10.94 -4.75
CA LEU A 56 7.32 -9.99 -4.25
C LEU A 56 6.80 -9.34 -2.98
N VAL A 57 7.71 -9.07 -2.04
CA VAL A 57 7.43 -8.38 -0.78
C VAL A 57 8.42 -7.23 -0.65
N LEU A 58 7.88 -6.02 -0.52
CA LEU A 58 8.64 -4.79 -0.38
C LEU A 58 8.35 -4.16 0.97
N GLY A 59 9.36 -3.53 1.53
CA GLY A 59 9.22 -2.79 2.78
C GLY A 59 10.45 -1.98 3.08
N GLU A 60 10.48 -1.41 4.26
CA GLU A 60 11.57 -0.56 4.72
C GLU A 60 11.87 -0.83 6.18
N ILE A 61 13.15 -0.84 6.54
CA ILE A 61 13.66 -0.98 7.90
C ILE A 61 14.34 0.32 8.30
N ILE A 62 14.04 0.80 9.50
CA ILE A 62 14.64 1.97 10.11
C ILE A 62 15.60 1.56 11.23
N ASN A 63 16.81 2.12 11.23
CA ASN A 63 17.80 2.01 12.27
C ASN A 63 17.67 3.16 13.28
N LYS A 64 17.17 2.90 14.47
CA LYS A 64 17.04 3.89 15.57
C LYS A 64 18.22 3.88 16.52
N HIS A 65 19.27 3.08 16.24
CA HIS A 65 20.51 3.16 17.00
C HIS A 65 21.28 4.45 16.70
N ASN A 66 22.23 4.77 17.57
CA ASN A 66 23.18 5.86 17.38
C ASN A 66 24.47 5.42 16.66
N PHE A 67 24.46 4.25 16.05
CA PHE A 67 25.54 3.68 15.24
C PHE A 67 24.97 3.01 13.99
N PRO A 68 25.75 2.89 12.92
CA PRO A 68 25.32 2.19 11.71
C PRO A 68 25.18 0.68 11.95
N ILE A 69 24.29 0.05 11.17
CA ILE A 69 24.08 -1.40 11.18
C ILE A 69 24.29 -1.99 9.78
N SER A 70 24.73 -3.24 9.72
CA SER A 70 24.91 -4.02 8.49
C SER A 70 24.34 -5.43 8.65
N ASP A 71 24.44 -6.23 7.61
CA ASP A 71 23.98 -7.62 7.59
C ASP A 71 22.57 -7.81 8.15
N VAL A 72 21.68 -6.88 7.82
CA VAL A 72 20.28 -6.95 8.23
C VAL A 72 19.65 -8.15 7.56
N ARG A 73 19.19 -9.12 8.35
CA ARG A 73 18.58 -10.37 7.88
C ARG A 73 17.07 -10.33 8.08
N ILE A 74 16.34 -10.46 6.97
CA ILE A 74 14.88 -10.40 6.91
C ILE A 74 14.38 -11.77 6.45
N LEU A 75 13.47 -12.36 7.23
CA LEU A 75 12.76 -13.58 6.88
C LEU A 75 11.39 -13.20 6.33
N VAL A 76 11.04 -13.72 5.16
CA VAL A 76 9.68 -13.64 4.60
C VAL A 76 9.11 -15.05 4.52
N ASN A 77 7.99 -15.25 5.16
CA ASN A 77 7.16 -16.45 5.07
C ASN A 77 5.97 -16.17 4.15
N PHE A 78 5.70 -17.11 3.25
CA PHE A 78 4.57 -17.06 2.31
C PHE A 78 3.56 -18.13 2.69
N TYR A 79 2.28 -17.75 2.77
CA TYR A 79 1.22 -18.63 3.26
C TYR A 79 0.08 -18.75 2.25
N GLU A 80 -0.61 -19.86 2.30
CA GLU A 80 -1.96 -20.00 1.74
C GLU A 80 -2.99 -19.33 2.66
N GLN A 81 -4.19 -19.09 2.13
CA GLN A 81 -5.23 -18.33 2.82
C GLN A 81 -5.62 -18.87 4.20
N ILE A 82 -5.60 -20.19 4.38
CA ILE A 82 -6.11 -20.85 5.59
C ILE A 82 -4.99 -21.56 6.38
N SER A 83 -3.77 -21.62 5.84
CA SER A 83 -2.66 -22.34 6.47
C SER A 83 -1.88 -21.45 7.42
N ASP A 84 -1.60 -21.93 8.62
CA ASP A 84 -0.66 -21.29 9.56
C ASP A 84 0.79 -21.75 9.34
N GLU A 85 1.01 -22.74 8.50
CA GLU A 85 2.34 -23.18 8.09
C GLU A 85 2.74 -22.50 6.79
N PRO A 86 3.95 -21.91 6.71
CA PRO A 86 4.42 -21.30 5.48
C PRO A 86 4.66 -22.35 4.39
N ILE A 87 4.22 -22.07 3.17
CA ILE A 87 4.47 -22.93 1.99
C ILE A 87 5.77 -22.57 1.28
N ASP A 88 6.35 -21.41 1.57
CA ASP A 88 7.65 -20.98 1.09
C ASP A 88 8.26 -20.01 2.10
N THR A 89 9.59 -19.96 2.15
CA THR A 89 10.34 -19.13 3.08
C THR A 89 11.61 -18.63 2.44
N VAL A 90 11.83 -17.30 2.50
CA VAL A 90 13.01 -16.66 1.91
C VAL A 90 13.69 -15.78 2.96
N ILE A 91 15.01 -15.83 3.01
CA ILE A 91 15.84 -14.90 3.79
C ILE A 91 16.59 -13.98 2.83
N GLY A 92 16.56 -12.70 3.11
CA GLY A 92 17.30 -11.69 2.37
C GLY A 92 17.71 -10.52 3.25
N SER A 93 18.17 -9.45 2.61
CA SER A 93 18.68 -8.25 3.27
C SER A 93 18.06 -6.99 2.66
N THR A 94 18.40 -5.84 3.25
CA THR A 94 18.12 -4.51 2.72
C THR A 94 18.92 -4.21 1.46
N ILE A 95 18.49 -3.21 0.68
CA ILE A 95 19.20 -2.78 -0.54
C ILE A 95 20.52 -2.11 -0.23
N LEU A 96 20.60 -1.38 0.90
CA LEU A 96 21.87 -0.85 1.39
C LEU A 96 22.62 -1.91 2.20
N SER A 97 23.91 -2.01 1.98
CA SER A 97 24.80 -2.90 2.73
C SER A 97 25.00 -2.44 4.18
N SER A 98 24.91 -1.14 4.42
CA SER A 98 24.94 -0.52 5.74
C SER A 98 23.87 0.55 5.86
N ILE A 99 23.11 0.51 6.95
CA ILE A 99 22.08 1.53 7.26
C ILE A 99 22.66 2.50 8.30
N PRO A 100 22.85 3.78 7.96
CA PRO A 100 23.36 4.76 8.90
C PRO A 100 22.47 4.92 10.13
N SER A 101 23.03 5.56 11.16
CA SER A 101 22.29 5.91 12.38
C SER A 101 21.09 6.80 12.04
N GLN A 102 19.91 6.46 12.55
CA GLN A 102 18.63 7.16 12.38
C GLN A 102 18.06 7.17 10.94
N GLU A 103 18.67 6.44 10.03
CA GLU A 103 18.26 6.32 8.63
C GLU A 103 17.55 4.99 8.37
N SER A 104 17.01 4.86 7.18
CA SER A 104 16.27 3.66 6.75
C SER A 104 16.84 3.06 5.47
N SER A 105 16.47 1.81 5.20
CA SER A 105 16.77 1.13 3.96
C SER A 105 15.60 0.25 3.53
N ALA A 106 15.26 0.35 2.26
CA ALA A 106 14.25 -0.51 1.66
C ALA A 106 14.76 -1.94 1.46
N PHE A 107 13.83 -2.88 1.26
CA PHE A 107 14.11 -4.25 0.85
C PHE A 107 13.07 -4.74 -0.15
N ILE A 108 13.48 -5.68 -0.98
CA ILE A 108 12.62 -6.44 -1.87
C ILE A 108 13.01 -7.91 -1.81
N LEU A 109 12.06 -8.77 -1.45
CA LEU A 109 12.25 -10.21 -1.39
C LEU A 109 11.20 -10.91 -2.23
N LYS A 110 11.61 -11.98 -2.90
CA LYS A 110 10.81 -12.69 -3.89
C LYS A 110 10.67 -14.15 -3.47
N SER A 111 9.47 -14.72 -3.62
CA SER A 111 9.25 -16.15 -3.39
C SER A 111 10.20 -17.01 -4.21
N SER A 112 10.57 -18.18 -3.71
CA SER A 112 11.55 -19.07 -4.37
C SER A 112 11.01 -19.67 -5.67
N MET A 113 9.68 -19.81 -5.78
CA MET A 113 8.98 -20.33 -6.95
C MET A 113 7.69 -19.54 -7.23
N PRO A 114 7.23 -19.50 -8.50
CA PRO A 114 5.91 -19.00 -8.83
C PRO A 114 4.85 -19.88 -8.15
N ASN A 115 3.93 -19.28 -7.40
CA ASN A 115 2.87 -20.02 -6.76
C ASN A 115 1.60 -19.15 -6.62
N SER A 116 0.53 -19.56 -7.29
CA SER A 116 -0.76 -18.86 -7.24
C SER A 116 -1.47 -19.00 -5.89
N SER A 117 -1.14 -20.02 -5.10
CA SER A 117 -1.76 -20.26 -3.79
C SER A 117 -1.28 -19.29 -2.69
N ILE A 118 -0.16 -18.59 -2.90
CA ILE A 118 0.30 -17.58 -1.94
C ILE A 118 -0.73 -16.44 -1.89
N SER A 119 -1.31 -16.21 -0.71
CA SER A 119 -2.34 -15.19 -0.49
C SER A 119 -1.99 -14.21 0.63
N ARG A 120 -1.06 -14.56 1.52
CA ARG A 120 -0.57 -13.68 2.58
C ARG A 120 0.92 -13.88 2.82
N VAL A 121 1.55 -12.86 3.38
CA VAL A 121 2.98 -12.87 3.70
C VAL A 121 3.19 -12.46 5.16
N GLY A 122 4.23 -13.02 5.78
CA GLY A 122 4.71 -12.59 7.10
C GLY A 122 6.17 -12.20 7.00
N VAL A 123 6.56 -11.09 7.63
CA VAL A 123 7.92 -10.58 7.61
C VAL A 123 8.48 -10.51 9.02
N THR A 124 9.70 -10.99 9.22
CA THR A 124 10.37 -11.04 10.53
C THR A 124 11.81 -10.56 10.40
N LEU A 125 12.23 -9.67 11.28
CA LEU A 125 13.65 -9.30 11.42
C LEU A 125 14.37 -10.41 12.20
N LEU A 126 15.33 -11.08 11.57
CA LEU A 126 16.13 -12.12 12.21
C LEU A 126 17.32 -11.55 13.01
N GLY A 127 17.85 -10.42 12.57
CA GLY A 127 18.97 -9.77 13.23
C GLY A 127 19.78 -8.86 12.30
N PHE A 128 20.79 -8.24 12.86
CA PHE A 128 21.73 -7.32 12.20
C PHE A 128 23.05 -7.32 12.96
N ASP A 129 24.09 -6.76 12.37
CA ASP A 129 25.38 -6.54 13.01
C ASP A 129 25.67 -5.02 13.10
N SER A 130 26.50 -4.62 14.08
CA SER A 130 27.00 -3.24 14.14
C SER A 130 28.02 -3.00 13.03
N ALA A 131 27.98 -1.82 12.41
CA ALA A 131 28.87 -1.46 11.32
C ALA A 131 29.69 -0.20 11.65
N SER A 132 30.73 0.00 10.87
CA SER A 132 31.44 1.28 10.83
C SER A 132 30.68 2.27 9.97
N GLU A 133 30.82 3.55 10.27
CA GLU A 133 30.22 4.62 9.48
C GLU A 133 30.83 4.63 8.06
N ILE A 134 29.96 4.67 7.06
CA ILE A 134 30.35 4.86 5.66
C ILE A 134 30.20 6.36 5.34
N PRO A 135 31.27 7.02 4.85
CA PRO A 135 31.22 8.45 4.57
C PRO A 135 30.23 8.78 3.47
N ILE A 136 29.47 9.86 3.66
CA ILE A 136 28.59 10.42 2.65
C ILE A 136 29.42 11.25 1.68
N SER A 137 29.81 10.66 0.56
CA SER A 137 30.69 11.27 -0.45
C SER A 137 30.25 10.99 -1.89
N LEU A 138 29.08 10.41 -2.09
CA LEU A 138 28.41 10.32 -3.39
C LEU A 138 27.36 11.41 -3.46
N LEU A 139 27.52 12.35 -4.41
CA LEU A 139 26.56 13.43 -4.65
C LEU A 139 25.70 13.08 -5.85
N ILE A 140 24.40 12.94 -5.65
CA ILE A 140 23.42 12.73 -6.71
C ILE A 140 22.81 14.06 -7.09
N LYS A 141 22.72 14.33 -8.38
CA LYS A 141 21.95 15.45 -8.96
C LYS A 141 21.05 14.93 -10.05
N THR A 142 19.79 15.20 -9.90
CA THR A 142 18.76 14.73 -10.81
C THR A 142 18.53 15.75 -11.93
N ASN A 143 18.46 15.29 -13.18
CA ASN A 143 18.33 16.16 -14.35
C ASN A 143 16.90 16.21 -14.90
N SER A 144 16.29 15.05 -15.10
CA SER A 144 14.95 14.95 -15.68
C SER A 144 14.31 13.62 -15.33
N LEU A 145 13.00 13.64 -15.29
CA LEU A 145 12.16 12.47 -15.27
C LEU A 145 11.43 12.44 -16.62
N GLU A 146 11.60 11.39 -17.39
CA GLU A 146 10.84 11.16 -18.62
C GLU A 146 9.87 10.02 -18.35
N ILE A 147 8.61 10.23 -18.70
CA ILE A 147 7.56 9.23 -18.61
C ILE A 147 7.07 9.00 -20.03
N SER A 148 7.32 7.78 -20.50
CA SER A 148 6.69 7.28 -21.70
C SER A 148 5.90 6.02 -21.32
N ASN A 149 6.39 4.85 -21.64
CA ASN A 149 5.80 3.56 -21.19
C ASN A 149 6.45 3.04 -19.89
N SER A 150 7.41 3.77 -19.35
CA SER A 150 8.13 3.47 -18.11
C SER A 150 8.58 4.76 -17.44
N LEU A 151 8.85 4.71 -16.16
CA LEU A 151 9.44 5.79 -15.41
C LEU A 151 10.94 5.79 -15.65
N VAL A 152 11.42 6.69 -16.51
CA VAL A 152 12.85 6.83 -16.81
C VAL A 152 13.42 7.99 -16.05
N TYR A 153 14.38 7.72 -15.21
CA TYR A 153 15.02 8.69 -14.33
C TYR A 153 16.48 8.89 -14.72
N SER A 154 16.87 10.11 -15.03
CA SER A 154 18.26 10.43 -15.37
C SER A 154 18.88 11.40 -14.38
N GLY A 155 20.15 11.27 -14.16
CA GLY A 155 20.92 12.14 -13.28
C GLY A 155 22.41 12.00 -13.46
N HIS A 156 23.12 12.71 -12.60
CA HIS A 156 24.58 12.59 -12.47
C HIS A 156 24.91 12.17 -11.04
N ILE A 157 25.87 11.26 -10.92
CA ILE A 157 26.49 10.94 -9.67
C ILE A 157 27.94 11.40 -9.68
N THR A 158 28.37 12.07 -8.62
CA THR A 158 29.73 12.62 -8.46
C THR A 158 30.38 12.03 -7.24
N ASN A 159 31.60 11.52 -7.38
CA ASN A 159 32.43 11.14 -6.25
C ASN A 159 33.11 12.38 -5.66
N THR A 160 32.65 12.85 -4.52
CA THR A 160 33.25 13.98 -3.78
C THR A 160 34.23 13.52 -2.70
N GLY A 161 34.45 12.22 -2.58
CA GLY A 161 35.39 11.61 -1.66
C GLY A 161 36.85 11.73 -2.10
N SER A 162 37.73 11.16 -1.31
CA SER A 162 39.20 11.19 -1.55
C SER A 162 39.73 9.89 -2.17
N GLN A 163 38.92 8.85 -2.30
CA GLN A 163 39.27 7.56 -2.88
C GLN A 163 38.37 7.26 -4.05
N ASP A 164 38.77 6.31 -4.89
CA ASP A 164 37.95 5.80 -5.96
C ASP A 164 36.69 5.11 -5.35
N ALA A 165 35.53 5.31 -5.98
CA ALA A 165 34.29 4.62 -5.66
C ALA A 165 34.04 3.54 -6.70
N ALA A 166 34.05 2.27 -6.27
CA ALA A 166 33.76 1.12 -7.12
C ALA A 166 32.38 0.52 -6.76
N ASP A 167 31.84 -0.33 -7.63
CA ASP A 167 30.59 -1.03 -7.41
C ASP A 167 29.42 -0.10 -7.02
N ILE A 168 29.35 1.07 -7.65
CA ILE A 168 28.33 2.07 -7.32
C ILE A 168 26.97 1.53 -7.73
N ARG A 169 26.11 1.33 -6.74
CA ARG A 169 24.70 0.95 -6.91
C ARG A 169 23.82 2.15 -6.65
N ILE A 170 22.90 2.41 -7.55
CA ILE A 170 21.93 3.51 -7.44
C ILE A 170 20.55 2.90 -7.37
N HIS A 171 19.77 3.27 -6.37
CA HIS A 171 18.44 2.74 -6.10
C HIS A 171 17.42 3.86 -6.21
N LEU A 172 16.37 3.64 -6.98
CA LEU A 172 15.18 4.46 -7.04
C LEU A 172 14.06 3.74 -6.29
N ILE A 173 13.56 4.36 -5.25
CA ILE A 173 12.52 3.83 -4.38
C ILE A 173 11.24 4.65 -4.58
N SER A 174 10.14 3.97 -4.82
CA SER A 174 8.83 4.58 -4.98
C SER A 174 7.95 4.26 -3.79
N LEU A 175 7.26 5.28 -3.29
CA LEU A 175 6.41 5.23 -2.11
C LEU A 175 4.96 5.52 -2.46
N ASP A 176 4.03 4.91 -1.74
CA ASP A 176 2.60 5.19 -1.85
C ASP A 176 2.12 6.35 -0.95
N ILE A 177 0.80 6.57 -0.94
CA ILE A 177 0.15 7.67 -0.21
C ILE A 177 -0.09 7.38 1.29
N PHE A 178 0.21 6.17 1.78
CA PHE A 178 -0.06 5.83 3.19
C PHE A 178 0.79 6.65 4.16
N ASP A 179 0.39 6.68 5.42
CA ASP A 179 1.15 7.29 6.51
C ASP A 179 1.36 6.24 7.64
N PRO A 180 2.59 5.80 7.86
CA PRO A 180 3.80 6.07 7.07
C PRO A 180 3.72 5.46 5.65
N PRO A 181 4.35 6.10 4.63
CA PRO A 181 4.31 5.63 3.26
C PRO A 181 4.98 4.26 3.10
N ARG A 182 4.43 3.40 2.23
CA ARG A 182 4.99 2.07 1.97
C ARG A 182 5.84 2.09 0.71
N VAL A 183 6.89 1.28 0.71
CA VAL A 183 7.65 1.02 -0.52
C VAL A 183 6.81 0.16 -1.46
N VAL A 184 6.51 0.67 -2.65
CA VAL A 184 5.71 -0.02 -3.67
C VAL A 184 6.49 -0.40 -4.92
N ASN A 185 7.67 0.18 -5.11
CA ASN A 185 8.61 -0.24 -6.15
C ASN A 185 10.05 0.10 -5.78
N ILE A 186 10.99 -0.74 -6.24
CA ILE A 186 12.43 -0.52 -6.14
C ILE A 186 13.05 -0.88 -7.48
N SER A 187 13.75 0.07 -8.09
CA SER A 187 14.56 -0.14 -9.28
C SER A 187 16.01 0.19 -8.99
N SER A 188 16.94 -0.62 -9.49
CA SER A 188 18.35 -0.48 -9.16
C SER A 188 19.21 -0.65 -10.40
N ILE A 189 20.27 0.14 -10.46
CA ILE A 189 21.33 -0.03 -11.46
C ILE A 189 22.69 -0.09 -10.76
N THR A 190 23.63 -0.75 -11.38
CA THR A 190 25.04 -0.74 -11.00
C THR A 190 25.84 -0.07 -12.10
N LEU A 191 26.71 0.87 -11.74
CA LEU A 191 27.61 1.51 -12.69
C LEU A 191 28.79 0.58 -12.95
N GLU A 192 29.11 0.39 -14.24
CA GLU A 192 30.21 -0.49 -14.65
C GLU A 192 31.60 0.08 -14.34
N ASN A 193 31.71 1.40 -14.24
CA ASN A 193 32.97 2.09 -14.10
C ASN A 193 33.21 2.57 -12.67
N THR A 194 34.42 2.43 -12.21
CA THR A 194 34.93 3.08 -11.00
C THR A 194 34.96 4.60 -11.20
N LEU A 195 34.50 5.34 -10.22
CA LEU A 195 34.42 6.79 -10.27
C LEU A 195 35.50 7.40 -9.39
N SER A 196 36.56 7.96 -10.01
CA SER A 196 37.64 8.60 -9.29
C SER A 196 37.20 9.92 -8.63
N PRO A 197 37.95 10.39 -7.58
CA PRO A 197 37.66 11.64 -6.89
C PRO A 197 37.44 12.83 -7.83
N GLY A 198 36.36 13.57 -7.60
CA GLY A 198 35.95 14.73 -8.38
C GLY A 198 35.28 14.42 -9.73
N ASN A 199 35.25 13.18 -10.15
CA ASN A 199 34.62 12.81 -11.40
C ASN A 199 33.11 12.58 -11.24
N SER A 200 32.38 12.77 -12.35
CA SER A 200 30.94 12.58 -12.42
C SER A 200 30.59 11.62 -13.56
N GLN A 201 29.55 10.84 -13.38
CA GLN A 201 28.99 9.96 -14.40
C GLN A 201 27.49 10.16 -14.50
N VAL A 202 26.97 10.14 -15.73
CA VAL A 202 25.51 10.11 -16.01
C VAL A 202 25.01 8.72 -15.71
N PHE A 203 23.83 8.65 -15.11
CA PHE A 203 23.07 7.41 -14.95
C PHE A 203 21.67 7.55 -15.48
N LEU A 204 21.06 6.40 -15.78
CA LEU A 204 19.69 6.30 -16.21
C LEU A 204 19.09 5.06 -15.54
N ILE A 205 17.99 5.26 -14.83
CA ILE A 205 17.19 4.18 -14.22
C ILE A 205 15.88 4.10 -14.95
N ASP A 206 15.61 2.93 -15.53
CA ASP A 206 14.31 2.58 -16.09
C ASP A 206 13.53 1.79 -15.04
N SER A 207 12.34 2.24 -14.71
CA SER A 207 11.51 1.68 -13.66
C SER A 207 10.10 1.43 -14.16
N VAL A 208 9.55 0.29 -13.79
CA VAL A 208 8.15 0.00 -14.08
C VAL A 208 7.27 1.03 -13.39
N LEU A 209 6.34 1.58 -14.13
CA LEU A 209 5.34 2.49 -13.61
C LEU A 209 4.41 1.72 -12.65
N ASN A 210 4.34 2.16 -11.40
CA ASN A 210 3.38 1.63 -10.44
C ASN A 210 2.35 2.74 -10.16
N SER A 211 1.08 2.48 -10.48
CA SER A 211 -0.02 3.45 -10.30
C SER A 211 -0.20 3.93 -8.85
N LYS A 212 0.33 3.19 -7.88
CA LYS A 212 0.28 3.55 -6.46
C LYS A 212 1.40 4.48 -6.01
N SER A 213 2.42 4.69 -6.86
CA SER A 213 3.57 5.53 -6.53
C SER A 213 3.20 7.01 -6.55
N VAL A 214 3.42 7.71 -5.44
CA VAL A 214 3.16 9.15 -5.31
C VAL A 214 4.41 9.96 -4.98
N THR A 215 5.40 9.33 -4.36
CA THR A 215 6.67 9.97 -3.98
C THR A 215 7.83 9.04 -4.35
N HIS A 216 8.92 9.64 -4.76
CA HIS A 216 10.12 8.90 -5.09
C HIS A 216 11.33 9.48 -4.40
N TYR A 217 12.27 8.61 -4.04
CA TYR A 217 13.59 9.05 -3.62
C TYR A 217 14.67 8.17 -4.24
N ILE A 218 15.86 8.73 -4.31
CA ILE A 218 17.03 8.06 -4.85
C ILE A 218 18.15 8.05 -3.82
N ILE A 219 18.85 6.94 -3.75
CA ILE A 219 20.02 6.75 -2.88
C ILE A 219 21.06 5.92 -3.61
N ALA A 220 22.32 6.16 -3.32
CA ALA A 220 23.41 5.38 -3.88
C ALA A 220 24.39 4.92 -2.81
N GLU A 221 25.02 3.78 -3.06
CA GLU A 221 26.15 3.28 -2.28
C GLU A 221 27.24 2.71 -3.20
N SER A 222 28.47 2.70 -2.69
CA SER A 222 29.61 2.03 -3.27
C SER A 222 30.31 1.20 -2.20
N ASP A 223 31.42 0.60 -2.54
CA ASP A 223 32.29 -0.09 -1.58
C ASP A 223 32.80 0.82 -0.43
N ASN A 224 32.98 2.14 -0.69
CA ASN A 224 33.60 3.07 0.25
C ASN A 224 32.67 4.23 0.69
N TYR A 225 31.62 4.53 -0.07
CA TYR A 225 30.82 5.74 0.11
C TYR A 225 29.34 5.50 -0.03
N GLN A 226 28.55 6.36 0.61
CA GLN A 226 27.11 6.47 0.40
C GLN A 226 26.72 7.89 -0.04
N SER A 227 25.52 8.04 -0.61
CA SER A 227 24.89 9.32 -0.84
C SER A 227 23.94 9.68 0.29
N GLN A 228 23.54 10.92 0.37
CA GLN A 228 22.30 11.29 1.05
C GLN A 228 21.10 10.81 0.23
N VAL A 229 19.96 10.67 0.91
CA VAL A 229 18.67 10.48 0.25
C VAL A 229 18.32 11.74 -0.53
N GLU A 230 18.11 11.61 -1.83
CA GLU A 230 17.62 12.70 -2.68
C GLU A 230 16.14 12.47 -2.96
N ILE A 231 15.28 13.28 -2.37
CA ILE A 231 13.83 13.23 -2.60
C ILE A 231 13.51 13.89 -3.92
N ILE A 232 12.81 13.16 -4.77
CA ILE A 232 12.32 13.68 -6.03
C ILE A 232 10.99 14.37 -5.75
N SER A 233 11.00 15.69 -5.71
CA SER A 233 9.80 16.47 -5.43
C SER A 233 8.81 16.41 -6.60
N ASP A 234 7.52 16.31 -6.30
CA ASP A 234 6.36 16.14 -7.20
C ASP A 234 6.29 17.12 -8.39
N GLN A 235 6.98 18.23 -8.35
CA GLN A 235 6.98 19.20 -9.45
C GLN A 235 7.59 18.67 -10.76
N LYS A 236 8.30 17.54 -10.73
CA LYS A 236 8.86 16.87 -11.92
C LYS A 236 8.11 15.60 -12.32
N ILE A 237 7.22 15.11 -11.46
CA ILE A 237 6.35 13.95 -11.72
C ILE A 237 4.96 14.47 -12.07
N ILE A 238 4.85 15.32 -13.08
CA ILE A 238 3.57 15.92 -13.49
C ILE A 238 2.58 14.88 -14.07
N SER A 239 2.95 13.62 -14.14
CA SER A 239 2.25 12.69 -15.02
C SER A 239 1.45 11.60 -14.33
N GLN A 240 1.33 11.58 -13.01
CA GLN A 240 0.57 10.52 -12.33
C GLN A 240 -0.48 11.04 -11.36
N ASN A 241 -0.99 12.22 -11.54
CA ASN A 241 -2.20 12.60 -10.82
C ASN A 241 -3.42 12.02 -11.56
N GLN A 242 -3.63 10.73 -11.42
CA GLN A 242 -4.95 10.16 -11.58
C GLN A 242 -5.85 10.78 -10.52
N ILE A 243 -6.70 11.70 -10.89
CA ILE A 243 -7.73 12.21 -10.00
C ILE A 243 -8.99 11.41 -10.29
N VAL A 244 -9.33 10.52 -9.38
CA VAL A 244 -10.59 9.81 -9.44
C VAL A 244 -11.57 10.47 -8.51
N THR A 245 -12.73 10.86 -9.04
CA THR A 245 -13.81 11.50 -8.29
C THR A 245 -15.10 10.71 -8.42
N ILE A 246 -15.81 10.57 -7.31
CA ILE A 246 -17.18 10.07 -7.30
C ILE A 246 -18.09 11.30 -7.37
N ASN A 247 -18.76 11.46 -8.50
CA ASN A 247 -19.68 12.56 -8.74
C ASN A 247 -21.13 12.06 -8.72
N GLU A 248 -22.07 12.97 -8.55
CA GLU A 248 -23.51 12.75 -8.74
C GLU A 248 -24.06 11.48 -8.06
N VAL A 249 -23.74 11.31 -6.76
CA VAL A 249 -24.31 10.20 -5.99
C VAL A 249 -25.79 10.47 -5.80
N ASN A 250 -26.66 9.54 -6.23
CA ASN A 250 -28.09 9.65 -6.16
C ASN A 250 -28.72 8.36 -5.65
N ALA A 251 -29.80 8.49 -4.88
CA ALA A 251 -30.63 7.36 -4.45
C ALA A 251 -32.05 7.50 -5.04
N ILE A 252 -32.42 6.59 -5.92
CA ILE A 252 -33.68 6.64 -6.66
C ILE A 252 -34.54 5.43 -6.30
N ASN A 253 -35.77 5.68 -5.86
CA ASN A 253 -36.74 4.61 -5.71
C ASN A 253 -37.15 4.10 -7.09
N ILE A 254 -36.98 2.80 -7.35
CA ILE A 254 -37.27 2.18 -8.64
C ILE A 254 -38.79 2.21 -8.98
N LYS A 255 -39.67 2.29 -7.97
CA LYS A 255 -41.10 2.29 -8.13
C LYS A 255 -41.74 3.69 -8.20
N GLN A 256 -40.98 4.76 -8.22
CA GLN A 256 -41.41 6.17 -8.31
C GLN A 256 -42.32 6.69 -7.16
N ASP A 257 -42.58 5.90 -6.14
CA ASP A 257 -43.26 6.33 -4.93
C ASP A 257 -42.25 6.65 -3.81
N ASN A 258 -42.70 7.28 -2.72
CA ASN A 258 -41.89 7.55 -1.56
C ASN A 258 -41.12 6.29 -1.13
N SER A 259 -39.86 6.45 -0.70
CA SER A 259 -39.05 5.34 -0.21
C SER A 259 -39.79 4.61 0.92
N ILE A 260 -40.18 3.36 0.68
CA ILE A 260 -41.00 2.53 1.58
C ILE A 260 -40.18 1.26 1.88
N ILE A 261 -40.39 0.68 3.07
CA ILE A 261 -39.83 -0.62 3.45
C ILE A 261 -40.09 -1.66 2.34
N PHE A 262 -39.11 -2.54 2.13
CA PHE A 262 -39.11 -3.58 1.08
C PHE A 262 -39.24 -3.06 -0.37
N SER A 263 -39.13 -1.76 -0.59
CA SER A 263 -39.03 -1.20 -1.93
C SER A 263 -37.56 -1.00 -2.33
N PRO A 264 -37.15 -1.52 -3.51
CA PRO A 264 -35.79 -1.42 -3.94
C PRO A 264 -35.39 0.04 -4.27
N ILE A 265 -34.31 0.49 -3.68
CA ILE A 265 -33.69 1.78 -3.91
C ILE A 265 -32.40 1.55 -4.71
N ARG A 266 -32.29 2.21 -5.85
CA ARG A 266 -31.06 2.20 -6.65
C ARG A 266 -30.19 3.35 -6.19
N ILE A 267 -29.01 3.01 -5.69
CA ILE A 267 -27.94 3.95 -5.37
C ILE A 267 -27.02 3.95 -6.57
N GLN A 268 -26.92 5.08 -7.25
CA GLN A 268 -26.11 5.25 -8.44
C GLN A 268 -25.10 6.38 -8.25
N ALA A 269 -23.96 6.24 -8.88
CA ALA A 269 -22.92 7.24 -8.92
C ALA A 269 -22.30 7.32 -10.30
N GLN A 270 -21.80 8.48 -10.64
CA GLN A 270 -20.95 8.70 -11.80
C GLN A 270 -19.52 8.84 -11.31
N ILE A 271 -18.61 8.06 -11.86
CA ILE A 271 -17.21 8.05 -11.52
C ILE A 271 -16.44 8.64 -12.70
N LEU A 272 -15.60 9.62 -12.42
CA LEU A 272 -14.74 10.24 -13.42
C LEU A 272 -13.28 10.04 -13.02
N MET A 273 -12.53 9.42 -13.92
CA MET A 273 -11.07 9.35 -13.84
C MET A 273 -10.47 10.39 -14.77
N GLN A 274 -9.76 11.35 -14.19
CA GLN A 274 -8.96 12.33 -14.94
C GLN A 274 -7.52 11.88 -14.89
N GLU A 275 -6.98 11.55 -16.03
CA GLU A 275 -5.57 11.18 -16.17
C GLU A 275 -4.82 12.32 -16.87
N PHE A 276 -3.63 12.61 -16.36
CA PHE A 276 -2.72 13.60 -16.96
C PHE A 276 -1.53 12.93 -17.65
N SER A 277 -1.61 11.61 -17.87
CA SER A 277 -0.59 10.81 -18.54
C SER A 277 -0.94 10.57 -20.02
N PRO A 278 0.06 10.47 -20.91
CA PRO A 278 -0.17 10.12 -22.31
C PRO A 278 -0.52 8.65 -22.54
N LEU A 279 -0.65 7.85 -21.49
CA LEU A 279 -1.00 6.43 -21.56
C LEU A 279 -2.46 6.25 -21.12
N SER A 280 -3.34 5.90 -22.04
CA SER A 280 -4.70 5.46 -21.70
C SER A 280 -4.64 4.09 -21.02
N VAL A 281 -4.94 4.03 -19.74
CA VAL A 281 -5.04 2.78 -18.98
C VAL A 281 -6.49 2.58 -18.58
N GLU A 282 -7.06 1.41 -18.92
CA GLU A 282 -8.30 0.96 -18.30
C GLU A 282 -7.97 0.40 -16.92
N GLU A 283 -8.54 0.97 -15.87
CA GLU A 283 -8.34 0.51 -14.50
C GLU A 283 -9.60 -0.16 -13.96
N SER A 284 -9.48 -1.41 -13.54
CA SER A 284 -10.54 -2.14 -12.88
C SER A 284 -10.59 -1.74 -11.41
N SER A 285 -11.74 -1.26 -10.97
CA SER A 285 -11.97 -0.72 -9.62
C SER A 285 -13.23 -1.30 -9.02
N ILE A 286 -13.39 -1.14 -7.72
CA ILE A 286 -14.54 -1.63 -6.97
C ILE A 286 -15.26 -0.44 -6.33
N PHE A 287 -16.50 -0.21 -6.73
CA PHE A 287 -17.38 0.77 -6.12
C PHE A 287 -18.10 0.14 -4.93
N TYR A 288 -17.94 0.69 -3.74
CA TYR A 288 -18.59 0.25 -2.50
C TYR A 288 -19.68 1.25 -2.08
N VAL A 289 -20.77 0.71 -1.57
CA VAL A 289 -21.81 1.48 -0.90
C VAL A 289 -22.04 0.91 0.49
N GLN A 290 -22.09 1.80 1.47
CA GLN A 290 -22.44 1.50 2.84
C GLN A 290 -23.65 2.33 3.25
N VAL A 291 -24.68 1.66 3.81
CA VAL A 291 -25.86 2.32 4.35
C VAL A 291 -25.85 2.18 5.87
N LYS A 292 -25.95 3.30 6.56
CA LYS A 292 -25.97 3.39 8.03
C LYS A 292 -27.29 3.94 8.52
N ASP A 293 -27.83 3.37 9.56
CA ASP A 293 -28.92 3.95 10.32
C ASP A 293 -28.45 5.27 10.95
N ALA A 294 -29.15 6.36 10.69
CA ALA A 294 -28.73 7.70 11.12
C ALA A 294 -28.88 7.92 12.65
N GLU A 295 -29.74 7.16 13.32
CA GLU A 295 -29.99 7.27 14.75
C GLU A 295 -28.96 6.45 15.55
N SER A 296 -28.75 5.20 15.15
CA SER A 296 -27.85 4.28 15.86
C SER A 296 -26.39 4.31 15.34
N GLY A 297 -26.16 4.78 14.12
CA GLY A 297 -24.87 4.71 13.44
C GLY A 297 -24.47 3.29 12.98
N LEU A 298 -25.36 2.30 13.14
CA LEU A 298 -25.09 0.92 12.75
C LEU A 298 -25.18 0.76 11.22
N VAL A 299 -24.27 -0.06 10.69
CA VAL A 299 -24.28 -0.42 9.28
C VAL A 299 -25.39 -1.44 9.04
N GLU A 300 -26.33 -1.08 8.16
CA GLU A 300 -27.47 -1.91 7.77
C GLU A 300 -27.24 -2.66 6.46
N PHE A 301 -26.41 -2.09 5.60
CA PHE A 301 -26.15 -2.67 4.28
C PHE A 301 -24.76 -2.28 3.79
N VAL A 302 -24.07 -3.25 3.19
CA VAL A 302 -22.82 -3.04 2.45
C VAL A 302 -22.88 -3.86 1.18
N SER A 303 -22.53 -3.26 0.06
CA SER A 303 -22.42 -3.97 -1.20
C SER A 303 -21.39 -3.31 -2.10
N SER A 304 -20.97 -4.02 -3.14
CA SER A 304 -19.99 -3.54 -4.10
C SER A 304 -20.35 -3.91 -5.53
N SER A 305 -19.81 -3.16 -6.49
CA SER A 305 -19.92 -3.40 -7.92
C SER A 305 -18.56 -3.12 -8.57
N ASN A 306 -18.16 -3.99 -9.50
CA ASN A 306 -16.95 -3.74 -10.30
C ASN A 306 -17.23 -2.63 -11.32
N VAL A 307 -16.25 -1.75 -11.49
CA VAL A 307 -16.29 -0.64 -12.44
C VAL A 307 -14.98 -0.64 -13.21
N VAL A 308 -15.04 -0.50 -14.51
CA VAL A 308 -13.86 -0.28 -15.35
C VAL A 308 -13.81 1.21 -15.64
N LEU A 309 -12.77 1.86 -15.18
CA LEU A 309 -12.56 3.30 -15.37
C LEU A 309 -11.80 3.53 -16.68
N SER A 310 -12.30 4.49 -17.46
CA SER A 310 -11.68 4.95 -18.70
C SER A 310 -11.27 6.41 -18.54
N GLU A 311 -10.13 6.78 -19.10
CA GLU A 311 -9.60 8.14 -19.03
C GLU A 311 -10.59 9.18 -19.57
N ASN A 312 -10.83 10.22 -18.78
CA ASN A 312 -11.70 11.36 -19.12
C ASN A 312 -13.12 10.98 -19.60
N SER A 313 -13.54 9.74 -19.32
CA SER A 313 -14.89 9.26 -19.58
C SER A 313 -15.62 9.03 -18.27
N PRO A 314 -16.80 9.65 -18.05
CA PRO A 314 -17.61 9.33 -16.88
C PRO A 314 -18.20 7.93 -17.01
N GLU A 315 -18.03 7.12 -15.96
CA GLU A 315 -18.57 5.76 -15.87
C GLU A 315 -19.71 5.72 -14.84
N ASP A 316 -20.86 5.23 -15.28
CA ASP A 316 -22.03 5.09 -14.40
C ASP A 316 -22.03 3.71 -13.72
N THR A 317 -22.24 3.71 -12.40
CA THR A 317 -22.38 2.48 -11.62
C THR A 317 -23.58 2.55 -10.70
N SER A 318 -24.12 1.39 -10.30
CA SER A 318 -25.24 1.36 -9.36
C SER A 318 -25.31 0.08 -8.53
N ILE A 319 -25.84 0.23 -7.32
CA ILE A 319 -26.11 -0.84 -6.37
C ILE A 319 -27.57 -0.74 -5.95
N ILE A 320 -28.24 -1.89 -5.77
CA ILE A 320 -29.63 -1.93 -5.30
C ILE A 320 -29.62 -2.29 -3.82
N TRP A 321 -30.27 -1.45 -3.01
CA TRP A 321 -30.56 -1.69 -1.61
C TRP A 321 -32.06 -1.85 -1.38
N ILE A 322 -32.45 -2.82 -0.55
CA ILE A 322 -33.83 -3.03 -0.13
C ILE A 322 -33.88 -2.81 1.39
N PRO A 323 -34.43 -1.68 1.85
CA PRO A 323 -34.53 -1.40 3.28
C PRO A 323 -35.50 -2.36 3.97
N GLU A 324 -35.10 -2.91 5.11
CA GLU A 324 -35.91 -3.83 5.91
C GLU A 324 -36.65 -3.13 7.05
N LYS A 325 -36.31 -1.88 7.35
CA LYS A 325 -36.95 -1.04 8.36
C LYS A 325 -37.14 0.39 7.87
N ASP A 326 -38.05 1.11 8.51
CA ASP A 326 -38.23 2.56 8.35
C ASP A 326 -37.18 3.35 9.13
N GLY A 327 -37.04 4.62 8.80
CA GLY A 327 -36.11 5.52 9.49
C GLY A 327 -35.30 6.39 8.54
N LEU A 328 -34.32 7.05 9.11
CA LEU A 328 -33.32 7.88 8.39
C LEU A 328 -32.04 7.08 8.19
N PHE A 329 -31.46 7.18 7.01
CA PHE A 329 -30.24 6.46 6.66
C PHE A 329 -29.24 7.36 5.95
N PHE A 330 -27.97 7.22 6.33
CA PHE A 330 -26.85 7.77 5.59
C PHE A 330 -26.37 6.76 4.56
N ILE A 331 -26.19 7.21 3.33
CA ILE A 331 -25.56 6.44 2.26
C ILE A 331 -24.18 7.04 2.02
N GLU A 332 -23.17 6.23 2.15
CA GLU A 332 -21.77 6.57 1.90
C GLU A 332 -21.25 5.71 0.74
N SER A 333 -20.48 6.31 -0.15
CA SER A 333 -19.88 5.62 -1.30
C SER A 333 -18.38 5.80 -1.34
N TYR A 334 -17.69 4.75 -1.77
CA TYR A 334 -16.24 4.66 -1.82
C TYR A 334 -15.80 3.98 -3.11
N LEU A 335 -14.61 4.30 -3.57
CA LEU A 335 -13.99 3.62 -4.69
C LEU A 335 -12.62 3.10 -4.29
N TRP A 336 -12.40 1.82 -4.55
CA TRP A 336 -11.16 1.12 -4.22
C TRP A 336 -10.60 0.42 -5.45
N ASP A 337 -9.30 0.21 -5.49
CA ASP A 337 -8.71 -0.68 -6.49
C ASP A 337 -8.91 -2.16 -6.12
N ASN A 338 -8.48 -3.06 -6.99
CA ASN A 338 -8.57 -4.50 -6.74
C ASN A 338 -7.68 -4.98 -5.58
N ASP A 339 -6.75 -4.17 -5.14
CA ASP A 339 -5.86 -4.44 -4.00
C ASP A 339 -6.37 -3.80 -2.70
N ASN A 340 -7.61 -3.32 -2.69
CA ASN A 340 -8.29 -2.65 -1.57
C ASN A 340 -7.62 -1.33 -1.14
N VAL A 341 -7.00 -0.61 -2.06
CA VAL A 341 -6.51 0.75 -1.83
C VAL A 341 -7.58 1.75 -2.24
N VAL A 342 -7.82 2.75 -1.42
CA VAL A 342 -8.77 3.83 -1.70
C VAL A 342 -8.26 4.65 -2.90
N LEU A 343 -9.07 4.76 -3.94
CA LEU A 343 -8.75 5.51 -5.16
C LEU A 343 -9.27 6.95 -5.15
N SER A 344 -10.31 7.23 -4.37
CA SER A 344 -10.93 8.56 -4.33
C SER A 344 -11.32 8.96 -2.92
N ALA A 345 -11.54 10.27 -2.70
CA ALA A 345 -12.30 10.71 -1.56
C ALA A 345 -13.70 10.06 -1.59
N PRO A 346 -14.37 9.86 -0.42
CA PRO A 346 -15.75 9.42 -0.38
C PRO A 346 -16.64 10.33 -1.25
N GLY A 347 -17.64 9.74 -1.90
CA GLY A 347 -18.67 10.50 -2.60
C GLY A 347 -19.52 11.34 -1.64
N GLU A 348 -20.40 12.16 -2.18
CA GLU A 348 -21.35 12.93 -1.39
C GLU A 348 -22.20 11.98 -0.51
N ILE A 349 -22.32 12.31 0.78
CA ILE A 349 -23.12 11.55 1.72
C ILE A 349 -24.60 11.90 1.50
N LEU A 350 -25.41 10.93 1.15
CA LEU A 350 -26.86 11.13 1.02
C LEU A 350 -27.56 10.79 2.33
N LEU A 351 -28.56 11.59 2.69
CA LEU A 351 -29.50 11.29 3.75
C LEU A 351 -30.87 10.98 3.12
N ILE A 352 -31.38 9.79 3.36
CA ILE A 352 -32.67 9.36 2.87
C ILE A 352 -33.60 8.96 4.02
N HIS A 353 -34.91 9.20 3.82
CA HIS A 353 -35.97 8.76 4.72
C HIS A 353 -36.73 7.60 4.08
N VAL A 354 -36.79 6.48 4.78
CA VAL A 354 -37.59 5.31 4.42
C VAL A 354 -38.84 5.31 5.28
N ASN A 355 -40.02 5.27 4.67
CA ASN A 355 -41.31 5.27 5.37
C ASN A 355 -41.77 3.84 5.67
N ALA A 356 -42.54 3.69 6.74
CA ALA A 356 -43.30 2.48 6.98
C ALA A 356 -44.27 2.19 5.79
N ALA A 357 -44.55 0.90 5.54
CA ALA A 357 -45.44 0.47 4.47
C ALA A 357 -46.93 0.79 4.79
#